data_41506e42d275f5b143faa8bacd27e7d7
#
_entry.id   41506e42d275f5b143faa8bacd27e7d7
#
_cell.length_a   1.000
_cell.length_b   1.000
_cell.length_c   1.000
_cell.angle_alpha   90.00
_cell.angle_beta   90.00
_cell.angle_gamma   90.00
#
_symmetry.space_group_name_H-M   'P 1'
#
loop_
_entity.id
_entity.type
_entity.pdbx_description
1 polymer ?
#
loop_
_entity_poly.entity_id
_entity_poly.type
_entity_poly.pdbx_seq_one_letter_code
_entity_poly.pdbx_strand_id
1 'polypeptide(L)'
;PTATPPVSEEGPIVDALGNPLDPDPDGIDSEGIAVGSFGMFWISDEYPSVCAVSPDGKVILRLVPQGRGPGKDVLTLDRLPRVLTKRVPNRGLEGITFLSPGIILTSLQRPLANPDKKTSEASSNIRLLRIDVARLLDGKAGAIQQVIYLTDGKANRGTYISDLFSLSPDTVLASERRTNKIFKVALAGATDVSTLEDENGNLLTPVEYDYQTQIIDPDGNVSVK
;
A
#
# COMPACT_ATOMS: atom_id res chain seq x y z
N PRO A 1 24.04 -15.51 1.02
CA PRO A 1 23.94 -14.36 0.16
C PRO A 1 23.47 -13.20 1.02
N THR A 2 24.38 -12.28 1.31
CA THR A 2 24.08 -11.05 2.02
C THR A 2 23.17 -10.25 1.09
N ALA A 3 21.93 -10.00 1.52
CA ALA A 3 21.04 -9.08 0.83
C ALA A 3 21.78 -7.72 0.75
N THR A 4 21.98 -7.22 -0.44
CA THR A 4 22.48 -5.86 -0.64
C THR A 4 21.47 -4.93 0.01
N PRO A 5 21.87 -4.06 0.96
CA PRO A 5 20.94 -3.11 1.54
C PRO A 5 20.28 -2.29 0.43
N PRO A 6 19.00 -1.93 0.56
CA PRO A 6 18.35 -1.12 -0.45
C PRO A 6 19.11 0.20 -0.59
N VAL A 7 19.60 0.46 -1.79
CA VAL A 7 20.14 1.78 -2.13
C VAL A 7 18.96 2.75 -2.03
N SER A 8 19.15 3.88 -1.35
CA SER A 8 18.14 4.94 -1.34
C SER A 8 17.77 5.30 -2.77
N GLU A 9 16.49 5.25 -3.09
CA GLU A 9 15.98 5.58 -4.43
C GLU A 9 16.10 7.08 -4.75
N GLU A 10 16.42 7.90 -3.72
CA GLU A 10 16.53 9.35 -3.79
C GLU A 10 17.99 9.85 -3.82
N GLY A 11 18.95 8.94 -3.82
CA GLY A 11 20.38 9.27 -3.83
C GLY A 11 21.12 8.83 -2.56
N PRO A 12 22.39 9.20 -2.40
CA PRO A 12 23.18 8.80 -1.25
C PRO A 12 22.63 9.43 0.03
N ILE A 13 22.49 8.62 1.07
CA ILE A 13 22.19 9.10 2.43
C ILE A 13 23.49 9.71 2.97
N VAL A 14 23.41 10.95 3.45
CA VAL A 14 24.56 11.66 4.00
C VAL A 14 24.21 12.28 5.36
N ASP A 15 25.23 12.45 6.20
CA ASP A 15 25.09 13.23 7.44
C ASP A 15 25.02 14.74 7.16
N ALA A 16 24.88 15.55 8.22
CA ALA A 16 24.82 17.01 8.11
C ALA A 16 26.12 17.66 7.56
N LEU A 17 27.20 16.92 7.49
CA LEU A 17 28.50 17.35 6.96
C LEU A 17 28.73 16.85 5.51
N GLY A 18 27.79 16.09 4.97
CA GLY A 18 27.88 15.50 3.61
C GLY A 18 28.64 14.17 3.56
N ASN A 19 28.98 13.55 4.68
CA ASN A 19 29.60 12.23 4.66
C ASN A 19 28.56 11.15 4.38
N PRO A 20 28.89 10.15 3.49
CA PRO A 20 27.99 9.03 3.24
C PRO A 20 27.66 8.24 4.51
N LEU A 21 26.39 7.88 4.65
CA LEU A 21 25.90 6.98 5.68
C LEU A 21 25.45 5.66 5.05
N ASP A 22 25.67 4.56 5.77
CA ASP A 22 25.10 3.27 5.36
C ASP A 22 23.57 3.28 5.51
N PRO A 23 22.82 2.71 4.55
CA PRO A 23 21.37 2.56 4.68
C PRO A 23 21.02 1.73 5.91
N ASP A 24 20.09 2.22 6.72
CA ASP A 24 19.52 1.45 7.82
C ASP A 24 18.47 0.47 7.26
N PRO A 25 18.64 -0.86 7.40
CA PRO A 25 17.66 -1.85 6.95
C PRO A 25 16.31 -1.73 7.67
N ASP A 26 16.28 -1.10 8.84
CA ASP A 26 15.06 -0.80 9.61
C ASP A 26 14.61 0.67 9.44
N GLY A 27 15.22 1.43 8.55
CA GLY A 27 14.82 2.78 8.20
C GLY A 27 13.36 2.87 7.75
N ILE A 28 12.69 3.98 8.03
CA ILE A 28 11.30 4.27 7.67
C ILE A 28 11.27 5.55 6.86
N ASP A 29 10.59 5.51 5.72
CA ASP A 29 10.20 6.67 4.93
C ASP A 29 8.68 6.85 5.08
N SER A 30 8.29 7.54 6.18
CA SER A 30 6.90 7.59 6.64
C SER A 30 6.05 8.51 5.79
N GLU A 31 4.91 8.01 5.27
CA GLU A 31 4.00 8.75 4.41
C GLU A 31 2.65 9.07 5.09
N GLY A 32 2.15 8.18 5.91
CA GLY A 32 0.91 8.39 6.65
C GLY A 32 0.98 7.87 8.08
N ILE A 33 0.13 8.45 8.95
CA ILE A 33 0.03 8.07 10.36
C ILE A 33 -1.41 7.98 10.82
N ALA A 34 -1.74 6.92 11.56
CA ALA A 34 -3.04 6.75 12.20
C ALA A 34 -2.88 6.36 13.67
N VAL A 35 -3.76 6.86 14.53
CA VAL A 35 -3.79 6.50 15.94
C VAL A 35 -4.74 5.33 16.16
N GLY A 36 -4.20 4.23 16.66
CA GLY A 36 -4.95 3.03 17.01
C GLY A 36 -5.33 2.98 18.49
N SER A 37 -5.78 1.80 18.91
CA SER A 37 -6.08 1.54 20.31
C SER A 37 -4.84 1.65 21.20
N PHE A 38 -5.04 2.00 22.46
CA PHE A 38 -3.98 2.13 23.50
C PHE A 38 -2.88 3.15 23.16
N GLY A 39 -3.17 4.16 22.34
CA GLY A 39 -2.20 5.19 21.95
C GLY A 39 -1.13 4.69 20.98
N MET A 40 -1.28 3.51 20.43
CA MET A 40 -0.38 3.01 19.39
C MET A 40 -0.52 3.83 18.12
N PHE A 41 0.61 4.15 17.50
CA PHE A 41 0.62 4.73 16.17
C PHE A 41 0.82 3.64 15.11
N TRP A 42 0.22 3.86 13.96
CA TRP A 42 0.40 3.02 12.78
C TRP A 42 0.83 3.89 11.63
N ILE A 43 1.92 3.50 10.98
CA ILE A 43 2.59 4.29 9.95
C ILE A 43 2.63 3.48 8.68
N SER A 44 2.22 4.10 7.57
CA SER A 44 2.50 3.62 6.22
C SER A 44 3.84 4.14 5.73
N ASP A 45 4.50 3.36 4.90
CA ASP A 45 5.90 3.54 4.53
C ASP A 45 6.06 3.43 3.01
N GLU A 46 6.88 4.32 2.44
CA GLU A 46 7.22 4.35 1.01
C GLU A 46 7.79 3.00 0.53
N TYR A 47 8.59 2.33 1.36
CA TYR A 47 8.95 0.92 1.15
C TYR A 47 7.80 0.06 1.66
N PRO A 48 6.88 -0.47 0.81
CA PRO A 48 5.53 -0.81 1.18
C PRO A 48 5.47 -1.66 2.43
N SER A 49 5.49 -0.98 3.55
CA SER A 49 5.38 -1.57 4.88
C SER A 49 4.38 -0.81 5.74
N VAL A 50 3.88 -1.48 6.77
CA VAL A 50 3.03 -0.89 7.80
C VAL A 50 3.69 -1.15 9.14
N CYS A 51 4.02 -0.07 9.86
CA CYS A 51 4.70 -0.13 11.14
C CYS A 51 3.75 0.16 12.30
N ALA A 52 3.81 -0.65 13.35
CA ALA A 52 3.21 -0.32 14.64
C ALA A 52 4.27 0.31 15.54
N VAL A 53 3.95 1.47 16.08
CA VAL A 53 4.83 2.30 16.90
C VAL A 53 4.18 2.51 18.26
N SER A 54 4.92 2.27 19.33
CA SER A 54 4.46 2.46 20.69
C SER A 54 4.31 3.95 21.03
N PRO A 55 3.56 4.30 22.11
CA PRO A 55 3.38 5.70 22.51
C PRO A 55 4.68 6.45 22.83
N ASP A 56 5.75 5.76 23.17
CA ASP A 56 7.09 6.32 23.41
C ASP A 56 7.96 6.39 22.12
N GLY A 57 7.37 6.13 20.96
CA GLY A 57 8.01 6.33 19.65
C GLY A 57 8.86 5.16 19.16
N LYS A 58 8.76 3.97 19.77
CA LYS A 58 9.50 2.78 19.31
C LYS A 58 8.71 2.00 18.29
N VAL A 59 9.34 1.67 17.17
CA VAL A 59 8.80 0.69 16.23
C VAL A 59 8.85 -0.70 16.88
N ILE A 60 7.69 -1.31 17.08
CA ILE A 60 7.57 -2.61 17.76
C ILE A 60 7.23 -3.74 16.78
N LEU A 61 6.72 -3.40 15.61
CA LEU A 61 6.34 -4.35 14.56
C LEU A 61 6.42 -3.68 13.20
N ARG A 62 6.92 -4.40 12.21
CA ARG A 62 6.84 -4.04 10.81
C ARG A 62 6.19 -5.16 10.01
N LEU A 63 5.16 -4.84 9.25
CA LEU A 63 4.54 -5.71 8.27
C LEU A 63 5.12 -5.38 6.90
N VAL A 64 5.68 -6.36 6.20
CA VAL A 64 6.30 -6.20 4.88
C VAL A 64 5.73 -7.17 3.86
N PRO A 65 5.88 -6.91 2.55
CA PRO A 65 5.50 -7.85 1.50
C PRO A 65 6.23 -9.19 1.64
N GLN A 66 5.52 -10.27 1.36
CA GLN A 66 6.07 -11.62 1.36
C GLN A 66 7.33 -11.71 0.49
N GLY A 67 8.37 -12.35 1.06
CA GLY A 67 9.66 -12.54 0.42
C GLY A 67 10.66 -11.38 0.60
N ARG A 68 10.33 -10.36 1.40
CA ARG A 68 11.25 -9.25 1.65
C ARG A 68 12.28 -9.51 2.75
N GLY A 69 12.09 -10.54 3.55
CA GLY A 69 12.99 -10.93 4.62
C GLY A 69 12.81 -10.13 5.92
N PRO A 70 13.48 -10.56 7.01
CA PRO A 70 13.40 -9.93 8.31
C PRO A 70 14.15 -8.59 8.35
N GLY A 71 13.71 -7.68 9.21
CA GLY A 71 14.48 -6.53 9.66
C GLY A 71 15.66 -6.96 10.55
N LYS A 72 16.49 -6.00 10.94
CA LYS A 72 17.65 -6.24 11.79
C LYS A 72 17.28 -6.23 13.28
N ASP A 73 16.63 -5.16 13.71
CA ASP A 73 16.37 -4.89 15.13
C ASP A 73 14.87 -4.82 15.47
N VAL A 74 13.99 -4.78 14.44
CA VAL A 74 12.54 -4.70 14.59
C VAL A 74 11.89 -6.03 14.23
N LEU A 75 10.91 -6.45 15.04
CA LEU A 75 10.06 -7.59 14.69
C LEU A 75 9.40 -7.34 13.33
N THR A 76 9.82 -8.09 12.33
CA THR A 76 9.33 -7.96 10.95
C THR A 76 8.58 -9.22 10.54
N LEU A 77 7.37 -9.05 10.04
CA LEU A 77 6.52 -10.12 9.52
C LEU A 77 6.25 -9.89 8.04
N ASP A 78 6.64 -10.83 7.19
CA ASP A 78 6.43 -10.83 5.74
C ASP A 78 5.04 -11.35 5.38
N ARG A 79 4.01 -10.59 5.74
CA ARG A 79 2.60 -10.99 5.60
C ARG A 79 1.77 -10.10 4.69
N LEU A 80 2.32 -9.00 4.19
CA LEU A 80 1.64 -8.21 3.17
C LEU A 80 1.69 -8.92 1.80
N PRO A 81 0.75 -8.65 0.90
CA PRO A 81 0.74 -9.27 -0.42
C PRO A 81 2.06 -9.08 -1.18
N ARG A 82 2.61 -10.16 -1.71
CA ARG A 82 3.87 -10.13 -2.48
C ARG A 82 3.83 -9.16 -3.67
N VAL A 83 2.66 -8.98 -4.29
CA VAL A 83 2.48 -8.07 -5.43
C VAL A 83 2.93 -6.64 -5.12
N LEU A 84 2.93 -6.21 -3.85
CA LEU A 84 3.41 -4.89 -3.44
C LEU A 84 4.90 -4.67 -3.74
N THR A 85 5.68 -5.73 -3.91
CA THR A 85 7.08 -5.63 -4.36
C THR A 85 7.22 -5.06 -5.77
N LYS A 86 6.11 -5.03 -6.54
CA LYS A 86 6.04 -4.42 -7.88
C LYS A 86 5.69 -2.92 -7.82
N ARG A 87 5.82 -2.28 -6.66
CA ARG A 87 5.66 -0.83 -6.58
C ARG A 87 6.62 -0.12 -7.53
N VAL A 88 6.21 1.02 -8.04
CA VAL A 88 7.14 1.92 -8.72
C VAL A 88 8.08 2.50 -7.65
N PRO A 89 9.39 2.62 -7.91
CA PRO A 89 10.34 3.29 -7.01
C PRO A 89 9.81 4.63 -6.50
N ASN A 90 9.98 4.89 -5.22
CA ASN A 90 9.47 6.08 -4.54
C ASN A 90 7.95 6.29 -4.76
N ARG A 91 7.15 5.18 -4.66
CA ARG A 91 5.68 5.17 -4.79
C ARG A 91 5.08 3.99 -4.03
N GLY A 92 5.24 4.01 -2.70
CA GLY A 92 4.82 2.95 -1.80
C GLY A 92 3.43 3.13 -1.21
N LEU A 93 3.31 2.87 0.09
CA LEU A 93 2.08 3.10 0.83
C LEU A 93 2.03 4.52 1.34
N GLU A 94 0.94 5.22 1.04
CA GLU A 94 0.68 6.61 1.42
C GLU A 94 -0.30 6.69 2.61
N GLY A 95 -1.54 7.07 2.36
CA GLY A 95 -2.53 7.25 3.40
C GLY A 95 -2.81 5.98 4.20
N ILE A 96 -3.02 6.15 5.50
CA ILE A 96 -3.42 5.10 6.42
C ILE A 96 -4.49 5.60 7.38
N THR A 97 -5.53 4.81 7.64
CA THR A 97 -6.60 5.15 8.56
C THR A 97 -7.19 3.89 9.21
N PHE A 98 -7.86 4.05 10.35
CA PHE A 98 -8.66 2.97 10.94
C PHE A 98 -10.11 3.05 10.47
N LEU A 99 -10.63 1.97 9.89
CA LEU A 99 -12.06 1.83 9.58
C LEU A 99 -12.87 1.48 10.84
N SER A 100 -12.25 0.70 11.73
CA SER A 100 -12.76 0.32 13.05
C SER A 100 -11.59 -0.18 13.91
N PRO A 101 -11.77 -0.42 15.21
CA PRO A 101 -10.71 -0.97 16.06
C PRO A 101 -10.09 -2.22 15.44
N GLY A 102 -8.77 -2.19 15.19
CA GLY A 102 -8.01 -3.29 14.61
C GLY A 102 -8.15 -3.51 13.09
N ILE A 103 -8.98 -2.72 12.40
CA ILE A 103 -9.11 -2.77 10.94
C ILE A 103 -8.49 -1.52 10.32
N ILE A 104 -7.37 -1.69 9.65
CA ILE A 104 -6.66 -0.62 8.95
C ILE A 104 -7.06 -0.61 7.47
N LEU A 105 -7.15 0.58 6.90
CA LEU A 105 -7.11 0.80 5.46
C LEU A 105 -5.87 1.62 5.13
N THR A 106 -5.10 1.18 4.14
CA THR A 106 -3.98 1.93 3.57
C THR A 106 -4.04 1.89 2.04
N SER A 107 -3.45 2.87 1.39
CA SER A 107 -3.41 2.97 -0.08
C SER A 107 -2.00 2.91 -0.60
N LEU A 108 -1.81 2.33 -1.79
CA LEU A 108 -0.67 2.68 -2.61
C LEU A 108 -0.80 4.12 -3.10
N GLN A 109 0.32 4.80 -3.32
CA GLN A 109 0.34 6.14 -3.92
C GLN A 109 -0.17 6.11 -5.35
N ARG A 110 0.25 5.08 -6.13
CA ARG A 110 -0.09 4.92 -7.53
C ARG A 110 -0.24 3.44 -7.92
N PRO A 111 -0.75 3.13 -9.13
CA PRO A 111 -0.81 1.76 -9.63
C PRO A 111 0.56 1.08 -9.62
N LEU A 112 0.59 -0.21 -9.30
CA LEU A 112 1.82 -1.02 -9.34
C LEU A 112 2.39 -1.14 -10.76
N ALA A 113 3.69 -1.36 -10.89
CA ALA A 113 4.33 -1.75 -12.13
C ALA A 113 4.04 -3.25 -12.43
N ASN A 114 2.78 -3.58 -12.61
CA ASN A 114 2.27 -4.94 -12.81
C ASN A 114 1.46 -5.02 -14.11
N PRO A 115 1.94 -5.67 -15.17
CA PRO A 115 3.23 -6.39 -15.24
C PRO A 115 4.46 -5.49 -15.36
N ASP A 116 4.32 -4.22 -15.77
CA ASP A 116 5.42 -3.32 -16.04
C ASP A 116 5.09 -1.84 -15.73
N LYS A 117 6.11 -0.99 -15.81
CA LYS A 117 5.99 0.46 -15.55
C LYS A 117 5.03 1.15 -16.52
N LYS A 118 4.99 0.74 -17.79
CA LYS A 118 4.11 1.33 -18.81
C LYS A 118 2.64 1.11 -18.45
N THR A 119 2.31 -0.09 -17.96
CA THR A 119 0.97 -0.41 -17.44
C THR A 119 0.62 0.48 -16.26
N SER A 120 1.51 0.62 -15.27
CA SER A 120 1.32 1.54 -14.14
C SER A 120 1.04 2.98 -14.62
N GLU A 121 1.82 3.49 -15.55
CA GLU A 121 1.69 4.86 -16.06
C GLU A 121 0.37 5.11 -16.80
N ALA A 122 -0.15 4.11 -17.47
CA ALA A 122 -1.41 4.17 -18.22
C ALA A 122 -2.65 3.94 -17.33
N SER A 123 -2.47 3.47 -16.10
CA SER A 123 -3.53 3.05 -15.19
C SER A 123 -4.06 4.20 -14.33
N SER A 124 -5.32 4.07 -13.91
CA SER A 124 -5.96 4.82 -12.83
C SER A 124 -6.31 3.94 -11.62
N ASN A 125 -5.90 2.67 -11.64
CA ASN A 125 -6.32 1.66 -10.67
C ASN A 125 -5.35 1.58 -9.52
N ILE A 126 -5.69 2.21 -8.39
CA ILE A 126 -4.88 2.18 -7.16
C ILE A 126 -5.43 1.14 -6.20
N ARG A 127 -4.56 0.31 -5.64
CA ARG A 127 -4.95 -0.67 -4.61
C ARG A 127 -5.09 0.00 -3.26
N LEU A 128 -6.22 -0.26 -2.61
CA LEU A 128 -6.42 -0.05 -1.19
C LEU A 128 -6.33 -1.41 -0.50
N LEU A 129 -5.60 -1.47 0.61
CA LEU A 129 -5.46 -2.68 1.42
C LEU A 129 -6.25 -2.50 2.72
N ARG A 130 -7.26 -3.35 2.92
CA ARG A 130 -7.97 -3.47 4.17
C ARG A 130 -7.36 -4.60 4.98
N ILE A 131 -6.79 -4.28 6.12
CA ILE A 131 -6.01 -5.20 6.96
C ILE A 131 -6.72 -5.42 8.28
N ASP A 132 -7.13 -6.66 8.56
CA ASP A 132 -7.51 -7.11 9.90
C ASP A 132 -6.24 -7.51 10.64
N VAL A 133 -5.79 -6.62 11.53
CA VAL A 133 -4.50 -6.77 12.22
C VAL A 133 -4.47 -8.05 13.07
N ALA A 134 -5.52 -8.32 13.83
CA ALA A 134 -5.57 -9.50 14.71
C ALA A 134 -5.51 -10.80 13.89
N ARG A 135 -6.31 -10.90 12.84
CA ARG A 135 -6.28 -12.06 11.93
C ARG A 135 -4.93 -12.22 11.24
N LEU A 136 -4.31 -11.09 10.85
CA LEU A 136 -3.00 -11.10 10.21
C LEU A 136 -1.91 -11.61 11.15
N LEU A 137 -1.89 -11.13 12.39
CA LEU A 137 -0.93 -11.58 13.40
C LEU A 137 -1.11 -13.06 13.75
N ASP A 138 -2.34 -13.56 13.74
CA ASP A 138 -2.66 -14.98 13.92
C ASP A 138 -2.35 -15.85 12.68
N GLY A 139 -1.92 -15.25 11.56
CA GLY A 139 -1.67 -15.99 10.31
C GLY A 139 -2.93 -16.53 9.65
N LYS A 140 -4.09 -15.92 9.88
CA LYS A 140 -5.36 -16.36 9.32
C LYS A 140 -5.51 -15.94 7.87
N ALA A 141 -6.00 -16.84 7.03
CA ALA A 141 -6.34 -16.51 5.64
C ALA A 141 -7.41 -15.40 5.58
N GLY A 142 -7.38 -14.59 4.52
CA GLY A 142 -8.32 -13.48 4.32
C GLY A 142 -8.17 -12.33 5.32
N ALA A 143 -7.01 -12.23 6.00
CA ALA A 143 -6.70 -11.11 6.87
C ALA A 143 -6.48 -9.80 6.10
N ILE A 144 -6.14 -9.90 4.83
CA ILE A 144 -5.97 -8.74 3.94
C ILE A 144 -6.91 -8.89 2.76
N GLN A 145 -7.67 -7.84 2.51
CA GLN A 145 -8.47 -7.66 1.31
C GLN A 145 -7.88 -6.53 0.48
N GLN A 146 -7.89 -6.68 -0.83
CA GLN A 146 -7.47 -5.65 -1.76
C GLN A 146 -8.66 -5.19 -2.58
N VAL A 147 -8.93 -3.89 -2.57
CA VAL A 147 -9.97 -3.29 -3.41
C VAL A 147 -9.36 -2.23 -4.31
N ILE A 148 -10.00 -1.95 -5.44
CA ILE A 148 -9.48 -0.99 -6.41
C ILE A 148 -10.22 0.34 -6.26
N TYR A 149 -9.43 1.40 -6.10
CA TYR A 149 -9.86 2.77 -6.20
C TYR A 149 -9.49 3.32 -7.59
N LEU A 150 -10.46 3.90 -8.27
CA LEU A 150 -10.24 4.53 -9.58
C LEU A 150 -10.00 6.04 -9.39
N THR A 151 -8.78 6.48 -9.67
CA THR A 151 -8.44 7.91 -9.63
C THR A 151 -9.10 8.68 -10.77
N ASP A 152 -9.33 10.00 -10.55
CA ASP A 152 -9.91 10.93 -11.55
C ASP A 152 -8.91 11.28 -12.70
N GLY A 153 -7.90 10.46 -12.88
CA GLY A 153 -6.91 10.59 -13.95
C GLY A 153 -5.87 9.50 -13.91
N LYS A 154 -5.05 9.44 -14.94
CA LYS A 154 -4.03 8.40 -15.08
C LYS A 154 -2.75 8.77 -14.33
N ALA A 155 -2.00 7.75 -13.91
CA ALA A 155 -0.76 7.92 -13.16
C ALA A 155 0.32 8.70 -13.93
N ASN A 156 0.41 8.56 -15.28
CA ASN A 156 1.35 9.34 -16.10
C ASN A 156 1.04 10.85 -16.12
N ARG A 157 -0.15 11.25 -15.69
CA ARG A 157 -0.54 12.65 -15.49
C ARG A 157 -0.32 13.12 -14.06
N GLY A 158 0.23 12.25 -13.19
CA GLY A 158 0.57 12.53 -11.81
C GLY A 158 -0.62 12.53 -10.87
N THR A 159 -1.71 11.86 -11.23
CA THR A 159 -2.84 11.64 -10.33
C THR A 159 -2.49 10.48 -9.40
N TYR A 160 -2.38 10.79 -8.11
CA TYR A 160 -1.96 9.86 -7.06
C TYR A 160 -2.85 10.07 -5.83
N ILE A 161 -2.98 9.04 -4.99
CA ILE A 161 -3.50 9.21 -3.63
C ILE A 161 -2.36 9.78 -2.77
N SER A 162 -2.71 10.74 -1.91
CA SER A 162 -1.79 11.31 -0.92
C SER A 162 -2.21 10.99 0.50
N ASP A 163 -3.51 10.80 0.76
CA ASP A 163 -3.97 10.50 2.12
C ASP A 163 -5.36 9.89 2.12
N LEU A 164 -5.69 9.21 3.23
CA LEU A 164 -6.98 8.60 3.51
C LEU A 164 -7.48 9.03 4.91
N PHE A 165 -8.76 9.31 5.01
CA PHE A 165 -9.42 9.59 6.29
C PHE A 165 -10.75 8.83 6.40
N SER A 166 -10.93 8.03 7.45
CA SER A 166 -12.16 7.28 7.68
C SER A 166 -13.26 8.17 8.23
N LEU A 167 -14.42 8.12 7.61
CA LEU A 167 -15.66 8.71 8.11
C LEU A 167 -16.55 7.68 8.81
N SER A 168 -16.46 6.42 8.40
CA SER A 168 -17.15 5.27 8.96
C SER A 168 -16.45 3.98 8.52
N PRO A 169 -16.83 2.80 9.04
CA PRO A 169 -16.23 1.52 8.62
C PRO A 169 -16.27 1.26 7.10
N ASP A 170 -17.23 1.85 6.40
CA ASP A 170 -17.48 1.62 4.97
C ASP A 170 -17.35 2.90 4.12
N THR A 171 -16.85 4.00 4.69
CA THR A 171 -16.75 5.27 3.96
C THR A 171 -15.48 6.01 4.35
N VAL A 172 -14.69 6.41 3.35
CA VAL A 172 -13.46 7.18 3.57
C VAL A 172 -13.43 8.43 2.68
N LEU A 173 -12.63 9.40 3.07
CA LEU A 173 -12.15 10.45 2.19
C LEU A 173 -10.80 10.02 1.61
N ALA A 174 -10.62 10.22 0.31
CA ALA A 174 -9.35 10.03 -0.39
C ALA A 174 -8.90 11.37 -0.98
N SER A 175 -7.70 11.79 -0.64
CA SER A 175 -7.08 12.99 -1.21
C SER A 175 -6.28 12.63 -2.45
N GLU A 176 -6.64 13.21 -3.59
CA GLU A 176 -5.90 13.02 -4.84
C GLU A 176 -4.98 14.21 -5.12
N ARG A 177 -3.68 13.90 -5.25
CA ARG A 177 -2.68 14.87 -5.72
C ARG A 177 -2.95 15.23 -7.18
N ARG A 178 -2.63 16.44 -7.59
CA ARG A 178 -2.81 17.04 -8.90
C ARG A 178 -4.23 17.39 -9.32
N THR A 179 -5.22 16.60 -8.96
CA THR A 179 -6.62 17.02 -9.18
C THR A 179 -7.06 18.07 -8.17
N ASN A 180 -6.32 18.16 -7.03
CA ASN A 180 -6.66 18.99 -5.87
C ASN A 180 -8.07 18.70 -5.36
N LYS A 181 -8.49 17.44 -5.43
CA LYS A 181 -9.82 16.98 -5.03
C LYS A 181 -9.72 16.05 -3.83
N ILE A 182 -10.78 16.06 -3.03
CA ILE A 182 -11.04 15.08 -2.00
C ILE A 182 -12.31 14.34 -2.38
N PHE A 183 -12.22 13.04 -2.52
CA PHE A 183 -13.34 12.19 -2.87
C PHE A 183 -13.89 11.47 -1.65
N LYS A 184 -15.23 11.41 -1.55
CA LYS A 184 -15.90 10.51 -0.62
C LYS A 184 -16.08 9.17 -1.30
N VAL A 185 -15.46 8.13 -0.74
CA VAL A 185 -15.37 6.78 -1.30
C VAL A 185 -16.18 5.82 -0.44
N ALA A 186 -17.13 5.12 -1.05
CA ALA A 186 -17.85 4.02 -0.43
C ALA A 186 -17.07 2.70 -0.65
N LEU A 187 -16.80 1.98 0.42
CA LEU A 187 -16.11 0.68 0.39
C LEU A 187 -17.11 -0.48 0.35
N ALA A 188 -18.37 -0.24 0.72
CA ALA A 188 -19.41 -1.26 0.71
C ALA A 188 -19.63 -1.79 -0.72
N GLY A 189 -19.62 -3.11 -0.86
CA GLY A 189 -19.80 -3.78 -2.16
C GLY A 189 -18.57 -3.76 -3.08
N ALA A 190 -17.43 -3.23 -2.61
CA ALA A 190 -16.18 -3.31 -3.37
C ALA A 190 -15.71 -4.76 -3.50
N THR A 191 -15.31 -5.16 -4.70
CA THR A 191 -14.81 -6.50 -4.99
C THR A 191 -13.42 -6.68 -4.37
N ASP A 192 -13.23 -7.77 -3.61
CA ASP A 192 -11.92 -8.18 -3.12
C ASP A 192 -11.13 -8.83 -4.27
N VAL A 193 -10.19 -8.09 -4.83
CA VAL A 193 -9.34 -8.57 -5.93
C VAL A 193 -8.22 -9.49 -5.47
N SER A 194 -7.95 -9.60 -4.15
CA SER A 194 -6.95 -10.52 -3.62
C SER A 194 -7.28 -11.98 -3.89
N THR A 195 -8.55 -12.30 -4.11
CA THR A 195 -9.02 -13.66 -4.45
C THR A 195 -8.89 -13.98 -5.94
N LEU A 196 -8.61 -12.98 -6.76
CA LEU A 196 -8.51 -13.09 -8.21
C LEU A 196 -7.07 -13.18 -8.70
N GLU A 197 -6.10 -13.00 -7.81
CA GLU A 197 -4.67 -13.01 -8.12
C GLU A 197 -3.95 -14.17 -7.41
N ASP A 198 -2.90 -14.68 -8.05
CA ASP A 198 -1.95 -15.55 -7.36
C ASP A 198 -1.10 -14.74 -6.35
N GLU A 199 -0.25 -15.41 -5.59
CA GLU A 199 0.65 -14.77 -4.60
C GLU A 199 1.58 -13.70 -5.19
N ASN A 200 1.82 -13.72 -6.50
CA ASN A 200 2.65 -12.77 -7.22
C ASN A 200 1.85 -11.63 -7.84
N GLY A 201 0.53 -11.61 -7.65
CA GLY A 201 -0.38 -10.66 -8.27
C GLY A 201 -0.59 -10.92 -9.76
N ASN A 202 -0.38 -12.18 -10.21
CA ASN A 202 -0.66 -12.55 -11.58
C ASN A 202 -2.12 -12.98 -11.68
N LEU A 203 -2.82 -12.29 -12.53
CA LEU A 203 -4.12 -12.68 -13.08
C LEU A 203 -3.95 -13.07 -14.53
N LEU A 204 -5.00 -13.63 -15.12
CA LEU A 204 -5.12 -13.67 -16.58
C LEU A 204 -4.97 -12.27 -17.18
N THR A 205 -5.44 -11.25 -16.46
CA THR A 205 -5.22 -9.82 -16.78
C THR A 205 -4.96 -9.07 -15.47
N PRO A 206 -3.78 -8.44 -15.28
CA PRO A 206 -3.47 -7.69 -14.06
C PRO A 206 -4.48 -6.58 -13.77
N VAL A 207 -4.80 -6.35 -12.50
CA VAL A 207 -5.77 -5.31 -12.09
C VAL A 207 -5.31 -3.88 -12.40
N GLU A 208 -4.04 -3.68 -12.65
CA GLU A 208 -3.45 -2.41 -13.06
C GLU A 208 -3.75 -2.04 -14.52
N TYR A 209 -4.24 -2.97 -15.35
CA TYR A 209 -4.73 -2.60 -16.68
C TYR A 209 -5.90 -1.62 -16.55
N ASP A 210 -5.90 -0.61 -17.42
CA ASP A 210 -6.96 0.40 -17.43
C ASP A 210 -8.28 -0.20 -17.94
N TYR A 211 -9.12 -0.61 -17.00
CA TYR A 211 -10.46 -1.13 -17.27
C TYR A 211 -11.52 -0.05 -17.41
N GLN A 212 -11.17 1.22 -17.56
CA GLN A 212 -12.18 2.27 -17.81
C GLN A 212 -13.07 1.99 -19.01
N THR A 213 -12.67 1.03 -19.84
CA THR A 213 -13.47 0.51 -20.95
C THR A 213 -14.00 -0.89 -20.71
N GLN A 214 -13.64 -1.53 -19.59
CA GLN A 214 -14.03 -2.91 -19.31
C GLN A 214 -14.71 -2.99 -17.95
N ILE A 215 -15.90 -3.50 -17.89
CA ILE A 215 -16.58 -3.84 -16.64
C ILE A 215 -16.43 -5.35 -16.46
N ILE A 216 -15.79 -5.77 -15.37
CA ILE A 216 -15.78 -7.17 -14.96
C ILE A 216 -17.01 -7.37 -14.09
N ASP A 217 -17.92 -8.24 -14.52
CA ASP A 217 -19.06 -8.62 -13.72
C ASP A 217 -18.66 -9.58 -12.58
N PRO A 218 -19.55 -9.85 -11.61
CA PRO A 218 -19.28 -10.77 -10.50
C PRO A 218 -18.89 -12.18 -10.92
N ASP A 219 -19.22 -12.59 -12.13
CA ASP A 219 -18.92 -13.90 -12.69
C ASP A 219 -17.58 -13.92 -13.47
N GLY A 220 -16.84 -12.79 -13.48
CA GLY A 220 -15.54 -12.67 -14.12
C GLY A 220 -15.61 -12.37 -15.62
N ASN A 221 -16.78 -12.07 -16.19
CA ASN A 221 -16.90 -11.70 -17.57
C ASN A 221 -16.53 -10.24 -17.77
N VAL A 222 -15.75 -9.97 -18.81
CA VAL A 222 -15.29 -8.63 -19.17
C VAL A 222 -16.23 -8.05 -20.22
N SER A 223 -16.92 -6.97 -19.90
CA SER A 223 -17.66 -6.18 -20.88
C SER A 223 -16.92 -4.88 -21.18
N VAL A 224 -16.85 -4.52 -22.46
CA VAL A 224 -16.29 -3.24 -22.93
C VAL A 224 -17.45 -2.24 -23.03
N LYS A 225 -17.29 -1.08 -22.39
CA LYS A 225 -18.21 0.04 -22.59
C LYS A 225 -17.83 0.84 -23.82
#